data_05bb6c1badeb48f3e84e10549a579c31
#
_entry.id   05bb6c1badeb48f3e84e10549a579c31
#
_cell.length_a   1.000
_cell.length_b   1.000
_cell.length_c   1.000
_cell.angle_alpha   90.00
_cell.angle_beta   90.00
_cell.angle_gamma   90.00
#
_symmetry.space_group_name_H-M   'P 1'
#
loop_
_entity.id
_entity.type
_entity.pdbx_description
1 polymer ?
#
loop_
_entity_poly.entity_id
_entity_poly.type
_entity_poly.pdbx_seq_one_letter_code
_entity_poly.pdbx_strand_id
1 'polypeptide(L)'
;MTIKQKRYKVGFGFVPFYSIYIYYPHYVKNKRVIEVTDVNNSDEIKVMSYNIRCHAVDDFGHKNWFYRADLVVDTIEKAQPGIIGFQEVNSWQYDYLCESMPIYDSIITYRDNVPVYSEGCPVFYRTDLYTLVNKGSFWLSETPDVMSKDWGAACYRICSYVILKDNVTEKEFVVFNTHLDHVSDEARINGINVVLDKIKDFGSIPAILMGDLNAEEDSETYKSATEFFYDSKYQTENTMTSCTYQVWGEQLDRNCIDYIMISKDHFNVHSYSVITDTYDGVYTSDHFPITATLSFE
;
A
#
# COMPACT_ATOMS: atom_id res chain seq x y z
N MET A 1 34.53 -7.64 19.70
CA MET A 1 33.75 -8.56 20.57
C MET A 1 32.60 -9.10 19.72
N THR A 2 32.69 -10.34 19.28
CA THR A 2 31.86 -10.92 18.20
C THR A 2 30.55 -11.43 18.80
N ILE A 3 29.43 -10.82 18.47
CA ILE A 3 28.09 -11.27 18.86
C ILE A 3 27.72 -12.49 18.01
N LYS A 4 27.75 -13.68 18.64
CA LYS A 4 27.26 -14.92 18.04
C LYS A 4 25.74 -14.84 17.88
N GLN A 5 25.25 -14.73 16.65
CA GLN A 5 23.84 -14.97 16.32
C GLN A 5 23.47 -16.42 16.68
N LYS A 6 22.65 -16.61 17.68
CA LYS A 6 21.98 -17.89 17.93
C LYS A 6 20.92 -18.11 16.87
N ARG A 7 21.21 -18.96 15.88
CA ARG A 7 20.19 -19.49 14.95
C ARG A 7 19.30 -20.45 15.75
N TYR A 8 18.08 -20.02 16.01
CA TYR A 8 17.03 -20.94 16.44
C TYR A 8 16.55 -21.74 15.21
N LYS A 9 16.86 -23.02 15.14
CA LYS A 9 16.19 -23.97 14.26
C LYS A 9 14.82 -24.24 14.87
N VAL A 10 13.81 -23.45 14.53
CA VAL A 10 12.42 -23.81 14.77
C VAL A 10 11.99 -24.71 13.63
N GLY A 11 11.46 -25.89 13.95
CA GLY A 11 11.02 -26.85 12.94
C GLY A 11 9.86 -26.26 12.11
N PHE A 12 10.08 -26.10 10.83
CA PHE A 12 9.24 -25.43 9.84
C PHE A 12 7.82 -26.02 9.65
N GLY A 13 7.42 -27.03 10.39
CA GLY A 13 6.17 -27.75 10.18
C GLY A 13 5.04 -27.47 11.19
N PHE A 14 5.31 -26.88 12.33
CA PHE A 14 4.28 -26.76 13.40
C PHE A 14 3.66 -25.38 13.53
N VAL A 15 4.37 -24.30 13.19
CA VAL A 15 3.91 -22.92 13.40
C VAL A 15 2.74 -22.51 12.50
N PRO A 16 2.72 -22.81 11.20
CA PRO A 16 1.56 -22.48 10.34
C PRO A 16 0.27 -23.14 10.78
N PHE A 17 0.33 -24.41 11.18
CA PHE A 17 -0.84 -25.14 11.67
C PHE A 17 -1.40 -24.58 12.99
N TYR A 18 -0.54 -24.08 13.86
CA TYR A 18 -0.95 -23.51 15.14
C TYR A 18 -1.72 -22.21 14.96
N SER A 19 -1.23 -21.30 14.12
CA SER A 19 -1.91 -20.04 13.79
C SER A 19 -3.25 -20.27 13.11
N ILE A 20 -3.33 -21.19 12.15
CA ILE A 20 -4.60 -21.57 11.51
C ILE A 20 -5.58 -22.13 12.55
N TYR A 21 -5.13 -23.04 13.40
CA TYR A 21 -6.03 -23.69 14.36
C TYR A 21 -6.60 -22.73 15.41
N ILE A 22 -5.81 -21.74 15.86
CA ILE A 22 -6.22 -20.81 16.91
C ILE A 22 -7.00 -19.63 16.35
N TYR A 23 -6.53 -19.01 15.25
CA TYR A 23 -7.07 -17.73 14.77
C TYR A 23 -8.07 -17.88 13.63
N TYR A 24 -8.03 -18.96 12.88
CA TYR A 24 -8.94 -19.17 11.76
C TYR A 24 -10.43 -19.19 12.13
N PRO A 25 -10.88 -19.72 13.29
CA PRO A 25 -12.27 -19.59 13.71
C PRO A 25 -12.71 -18.14 13.89
N HIS A 26 -11.84 -17.25 14.40
CA HIS A 26 -12.10 -15.81 14.51
C HIS A 26 -12.23 -15.18 13.13
N TYR A 27 -11.28 -15.45 12.24
CA TYR A 27 -11.26 -14.99 10.86
C TYR A 27 -12.55 -15.33 10.09
N VAL A 28 -13.02 -16.58 10.18
CA VAL A 28 -14.24 -17.02 9.50
C VAL A 28 -15.48 -16.36 10.11
N LYS A 29 -15.53 -16.26 11.45
CA LYS A 29 -16.68 -15.69 12.16
C LYS A 29 -16.86 -14.20 11.87
N ASN A 30 -15.77 -13.46 11.76
CA ASN A 30 -15.78 -11.99 11.64
C ASN A 30 -15.65 -11.51 10.19
N LYS A 31 -15.57 -12.43 9.22
CA LYS A 31 -15.54 -12.08 7.81
C LYS A 31 -16.80 -11.31 7.44
N ARG A 32 -16.63 -10.18 6.80
CA ARG A 32 -17.72 -9.29 6.42
C ARG A 32 -17.48 -8.68 5.03
N VAL A 33 -18.52 -8.17 4.45
CA VAL A 33 -18.50 -7.36 3.24
C VAL A 33 -18.70 -5.91 3.66
N ILE A 34 -17.93 -5.00 3.10
CA ILE A 34 -18.06 -3.56 3.39
C ILE A 34 -19.38 -3.02 2.86
N GLU A 35 -19.94 -2.08 3.58
CA GLU A 35 -21.00 -1.21 3.10
C GLU A 35 -20.38 0.08 2.54
N VAL A 36 -20.68 0.41 1.31
CA VAL A 36 -20.25 1.68 0.73
C VAL A 36 -21.42 2.64 0.67
N THR A 37 -21.15 3.89 1.02
CA THR A 37 -22.13 4.95 0.86
C THR A 37 -22.19 5.37 -0.61
N ASP A 38 -23.40 5.67 -1.09
CA ASP A 38 -23.57 6.26 -2.41
C ASP A 38 -22.78 7.57 -2.48
N VAL A 39 -21.86 7.65 -3.44
CA VAL A 39 -21.16 8.89 -3.72
C VAL A 39 -22.06 9.74 -4.62
N ASN A 40 -22.60 10.80 -4.05
CA ASN A 40 -23.34 11.80 -4.82
C ASN A 40 -22.37 12.49 -5.79
N ASN A 41 -22.32 12.07 -7.04
CA ASN A 41 -21.68 12.75 -8.21
C ASN A 41 -20.59 13.79 -7.85
N SER A 42 -19.72 13.45 -6.91
CA SER A 42 -18.60 14.27 -6.49
C SER A 42 -17.44 14.05 -7.46
N ASP A 43 -16.79 15.12 -7.87
CA ASP A 43 -15.54 15.09 -8.63
C ASP A 43 -14.32 14.81 -7.73
N GLU A 44 -14.56 14.45 -6.47
CA GLU A 44 -13.51 14.12 -5.51
C GLU A 44 -12.95 12.70 -5.73
N ILE A 45 -11.64 12.62 -5.75
CA ILE A 45 -10.86 11.38 -5.83
C ILE A 45 -10.29 11.11 -4.44
N LYS A 46 -10.84 10.17 -3.70
CA LYS A 46 -10.30 9.77 -2.41
C LYS A 46 -9.41 8.56 -2.57
N VAL A 47 -8.13 8.72 -2.25
CA VAL A 47 -7.11 7.68 -2.34
C VAL A 47 -6.62 7.27 -0.96
N MET A 48 -6.21 5.99 -0.82
CA MET A 48 -5.63 5.43 0.40
C MET A 48 -4.36 4.64 0.04
N SER A 49 -3.27 4.85 0.77
CA SER A 49 -2.12 3.94 0.79
C SER A 49 -2.11 3.19 2.10
N TYR A 50 -1.95 1.86 2.05
CA TYR A 50 -2.06 1.03 3.23
C TYR A 50 -1.13 -0.20 3.16
N ASN A 51 0.01 -0.13 3.83
CA ASN A 51 0.78 -1.33 4.13
C ASN A 51 0.03 -2.12 5.22
N ILE A 52 -0.52 -3.28 4.84
CA ILE A 52 -1.35 -4.09 5.73
C ILE A 52 -0.56 -5.16 6.50
N ARG A 53 0.75 -5.14 6.44
CA ARG A 53 1.62 -6.19 6.97
C ARG A 53 1.25 -7.58 6.45
N CYS A 54 2.15 -8.26 5.83
CA CYS A 54 1.91 -9.59 5.28
C CYS A 54 1.47 -10.60 6.36
N HIS A 55 0.84 -11.68 5.96
CA HIS A 55 0.59 -12.80 6.85
C HIS A 55 1.90 -13.53 7.13
N ALA A 56 2.60 -13.12 8.17
CA ALA A 56 3.84 -13.75 8.62
C ALA A 56 3.54 -14.86 9.63
N VAL A 57 4.28 -15.96 9.52
CA VAL A 57 4.09 -17.16 10.38
C VAL A 57 4.47 -16.93 11.83
N ASP A 58 5.29 -15.94 12.10
CA ASP A 58 5.78 -15.53 13.41
C ASP A 58 5.00 -14.39 14.04
N ASP A 59 3.97 -13.85 13.36
CA ASP A 59 3.05 -12.89 13.94
C ASP A 59 2.02 -13.62 14.81
N PHE A 60 2.06 -13.39 16.12
CA PHE A 60 1.16 -14.00 17.10
C PHE A 60 0.17 -13.00 17.69
N GLY A 61 -0.94 -13.50 18.23
CA GLY A 61 -1.98 -12.70 18.86
C GLY A 61 -2.64 -11.74 17.87
N HIS A 62 -2.80 -10.50 18.29
CA HIS A 62 -3.43 -9.44 17.50
C HIS A 62 -2.60 -9.03 16.26
N LYS A 63 -1.31 -9.37 16.19
CA LYS A 63 -0.47 -9.14 15.01
C LYS A 63 -0.78 -10.11 13.87
N ASN A 64 -1.37 -11.28 14.17
CA ASN A 64 -1.68 -12.29 13.16
C ASN A 64 -2.80 -11.83 12.22
N TRP A 65 -2.63 -12.05 10.91
CA TRP A 65 -3.60 -11.64 9.90
C TRP A 65 -5.00 -12.17 10.17
N PHE A 66 -5.15 -13.43 10.54
CA PHE A 66 -6.46 -14.02 10.80
C PHE A 66 -7.21 -13.37 11.97
N TYR A 67 -6.52 -12.64 12.83
CA TYR A 67 -7.14 -11.89 13.92
C TYR A 67 -7.55 -10.48 13.51
N ARG A 68 -6.81 -9.81 12.63
CA ARG A 68 -6.97 -8.39 12.31
C ARG A 68 -7.58 -8.11 10.92
N ALA A 69 -7.87 -9.16 10.14
CA ALA A 69 -8.37 -9.00 8.78
C ALA A 69 -9.68 -8.19 8.70
N ASP A 70 -10.61 -8.45 9.60
CA ASP A 70 -11.88 -7.72 9.71
C ASP A 70 -11.68 -6.26 10.14
N LEU A 71 -10.68 -5.99 10.98
CA LEU A 71 -10.33 -4.63 11.41
C LEU A 71 -9.70 -3.80 10.26
N VAL A 72 -8.94 -4.43 9.37
CA VAL A 72 -8.45 -3.79 8.14
C VAL A 72 -9.64 -3.38 7.26
N VAL A 73 -10.60 -4.28 7.07
CA VAL A 73 -11.82 -4.01 6.30
C VAL A 73 -12.67 -2.93 6.95
N ASP A 74 -12.79 -2.92 8.29
CA ASP A 74 -13.47 -1.87 9.05
C ASP A 74 -12.85 -0.48 8.83
N THR A 75 -11.51 -0.42 8.80
CA THR A 75 -10.78 0.82 8.54
C THR A 75 -11.08 1.35 7.13
N ILE A 76 -11.12 0.47 6.13
CA ILE A 76 -11.46 0.82 4.75
C ILE A 76 -12.92 1.29 4.66
N GLU A 77 -13.83 0.58 5.31
CA GLU A 77 -15.25 0.95 5.31
C GLU A 77 -15.49 2.32 5.94
N LYS A 78 -14.82 2.65 7.04
CA LYS A 78 -14.90 3.98 7.67
C LYS A 78 -14.31 5.07 6.80
N ALA A 79 -13.21 4.78 6.13
CA ALA A 79 -12.52 5.76 5.30
C ALA A 79 -13.18 5.95 3.93
N GLN A 80 -13.89 4.95 3.39
CA GLN A 80 -14.58 5.02 2.08
C GLN A 80 -13.69 5.53 0.93
N PRO A 81 -12.46 4.99 0.72
CA PRO A 81 -11.62 5.43 -0.40
C PRO A 81 -12.18 4.95 -1.74
N GLY A 82 -12.02 5.75 -2.79
CA GLY A 82 -12.32 5.33 -4.16
C GLY A 82 -11.21 4.45 -4.76
N ILE A 83 -9.96 4.65 -4.30
CA ILE A 83 -8.78 3.92 -4.78
C ILE A 83 -7.91 3.56 -3.58
N ILE A 84 -7.37 2.33 -3.57
CA ILE A 84 -6.51 1.85 -2.50
C ILE A 84 -5.27 1.18 -3.10
N GLY A 85 -4.08 1.65 -2.70
CA GLY A 85 -2.82 0.95 -2.91
C GLY A 85 -2.44 0.21 -1.64
N PHE A 86 -2.44 -1.10 -1.71
CA PHE A 86 -1.98 -1.91 -0.59
C PHE A 86 -0.54 -2.35 -0.79
N GLN A 87 0.19 -2.57 0.32
CA GLN A 87 1.52 -3.16 0.30
C GLN A 87 1.55 -4.39 1.22
N GLU A 88 2.52 -5.28 0.98
CA GLU A 88 2.74 -6.55 1.67
C GLU A 88 1.59 -7.57 1.54
N VAL A 89 0.82 -7.52 0.45
CA VAL A 89 -0.34 -8.38 0.28
C VAL A 89 0.06 -9.74 -0.31
N ASN A 90 -0.09 -10.81 0.47
CA ASN A 90 0.03 -12.16 -0.05
C ASN A 90 -1.33 -12.72 -0.55
N SER A 91 -1.33 -13.94 -1.13
CA SER A 91 -2.53 -14.48 -1.78
C SER A 91 -3.73 -14.63 -0.83
N TRP A 92 -3.53 -15.03 0.41
CA TRP A 92 -4.64 -15.19 1.36
C TRP A 92 -5.26 -13.86 1.77
N GLN A 93 -4.42 -12.83 1.89
CA GLN A 93 -4.87 -11.48 2.16
C GLN A 93 -5.62 -10.91 0.96
N TYR A 94 -5.09 -11.13 -0.24
CA TYR A 94 -5.74 -10.67 -1.47
C TYR A 94 -7.14 -11.30 -1.66
N ASP A 95 -7.25 -12.61 -1.51
CA ASP A 95 -8.53 -13.31 -1.62
C ASP A 95 -9.54 -12.76 -0.61
N TYR A 96 -9.12 -12.56 0.64
CA TYR A 96 -9.99 -11.98 1.66
C TYR A 96 -10.46 -10.56 1.32
N LEU A 97 -9.55 -9.71 0.85
CA LEU A 97 -9.89 -8.34 0.44
C LEU A 97 -10.87 -8.33 -0.73
N CYS A 98 -10.64 -9.15 -1.77
CA CYS A 98 -11.56 -9.27 -2.91
C CYS A 98 -12.97 -9.71 -2.46
N GLU A 99 -13.06 -10.70 -1.57
CA GLU A 99 -14.34 -11.19 -1.07
C GLU A 99 -15.03 -10.20 -0.13
N SER A 100 -14.27 -9.37 0.58
CA SER A 100 -14.81 -8.36 1.50
C SER A 100 -15.19 -7.05 0.81
N MET A 101 -14.66 -6.79 -0.38
CA MET A 101 -14.84 -5.52 -1.12
C MET A 101 -15.35 -5.74 -2.55
N PRO A 102 -16.52 -6.37 -2.76
CA PRO A 102 -16.99 -6.78 -4.10
C PRO A 102 -17.31 -5.62 -5.07
N ILE A 103 -17.43 -4.39 -4.58
CA ILE A 103 -17.61 -3.20 -5.41
C ILE A 103 -16.28 -2.69 -6.01
N TYR A 104 -15.15 -3.16 -5.47
CA TYR A 104 -13.85 -2.85 -6.04
C TYR A 104 -13.44 -3.92 -7.02
N ASP A 105 -12.87 -3.49 -8.16
CA ASP A 105 -12.00 -4.35 -8.98
C ASP A 105 -10.54 -4.06 -8.61
N SER A 106 -9.64 -4.96 -9.01
CA SER A 106 -8.25 -4.85 -8.59
C SER A 106 -7.28 -5.49 -9.56
N ILE A 107 -6.01 -5.13 -9.40
CA ILE A 107 -4.89 -5.82 -10.02
C ILE A 107 -3.89 -6.24 -8.95
N ILE A 108 -3.25 -7.39 -9.14
CA ILE A 108 -2.10 -7.82 -8.36
C ILE A 108 -1.08 -8.51 -9.26
N THR A 109 0.18 -8.23 -9.01
CA THR A 109 1.32 -9.03 -9.45
C THR A 109 2.15 -9.35 -8.21
N TYR A 110 2.54 -10.60 -8.06
CA TYR A 110 3.40 -11.01 -6.96
C TYR A 110 4.87 -10.76 -7.32
N ARG A 111 5.65 -10.25 -6.37
CA ARG A 111 7.04 -9.84 -6.57
C ARG A 111 7.99 -10.98 -6.92
N ASP A 112 7.67 -12.20 -6.48
CA ASP A 112 8.45 -13.42 -6.73
C ASP A 112 7.55 -14.67 -6.89
N ASN A 113 8.16 -15.84 -7.00
CA ASN A 113 7.45 -17.11 -7.19
C ASN A 113 7.35 -17.96 -5.91
N VAL A 114 7.45 -17.35 -4.72
CA VAL A 114 7.26 -18.08 -3.46
C VAL A 114 5.78 -18.37 -3.25
N PRO A 115 5.37 -19.64 -3.33
CA PRO A 115 3.94 -19.96 -3.23
C PRO A 115 3.34 -19.45 -1.92
N VAL A 116 2.14 -18.85 -1.99
CA VAL A 116 1.35 -18.35 -0.86
C VAL A 116 1.93 -17.13 -0.15
N TYR A 117 3.25 -17.07 0.04
CA TYR A 117 3.93 -16.05 0.81
C TYR A 117 4.54 -14.92 -0.03
N SER A 118 4.48 -15.03 -1.36
CA SER A 118 4.89 -13.91 -2.20
C SER A 118 3.97 -12.72 -1.98
N GLU A 119 4.55 -11.57 -1.84
CA GLU A 119 3.82 -10.32 -1.61
C GLU A 119 3.63 -9.56 -2.92
N GLY A 120 2.53 -8.83 -3.01
CA GLY A 120 2.25 -7.91 -4.11
C GLY A 120 1.92 -6.51 -3.59
N CYS A 121 1.86 -5.57 -4.54
CA CYS A 121 1.39 -4.21 -4.33
C CYS A 121 0.11 -3.98 -5.16
N PRO A 122 -1.04 -4.58 -4.77
CA PRO A 122 -2.27 -4.45 -5.54
C PRO A 122 -2.81 -3.02 -5.50
N VAL A 123 -3.52 -2.65 -6.57
CA VAL A 123 -4.36 -1.47 -6.62
C VAL A 123 -5.80 -1.91 -6.73
N PHE A 124 -6.63 -1.47 -5.79
CA PHE A 124 -8.08 -1.63 -5.78
C PHE A 124 -8.74 -0.31 -6.16
N TYR A 125 -9.79 -0.36 -6.96
CA TYR A 125 -10.56 0.83 -7.35
C TYR A 125 -12.05 0.51 -7.44
N ARG A 126 -12.90 1.45 -7.04
CA ARG A 126 -14.37 1.32 -7.09
C ARG A 126 -14.86 1.35 -8.53
N THR A 127 -15.56 0.32 -8.96
CA THR A 127 -16.07 0.17 -10.33
C THR A 127 -17.25 1.07 -10.65
N ASP A 128 -17.94 1.57 -9.64
CA ASP A 128 -18.99 2.57 -9.80
C ASP A 128 -18.43 4.00 -10.01
N LEU A 129 -17.20 4.27 -9.57
CA LEU A 129 -16.52 5.56 -9.71
C LEU A 129 -15.58 5.63 -10.92
N TYR A 130 -14.94 4.51 -11.25
CA TYR A 130 -13.85 4.48 -12.24
C TYR A 130 -14.01 3.37 -13.26
N THR A 131 -13.62 3.67 -14.49
CA THR A 131 -13.48 2.69 -15.58
C THR A 131 -12.00 2.41 -15.83
N LEU A 132 -11.61 1.14 -15.81
CA LEU A 132 -10.25 0.73 -16.13
C LEU A 132 -9.94 0.93 -17.62
N VAL A 133 -8.88 1.66 -17.92
CA VAL A 133 -8.36 1.89 -19.28
C VAL A 133 -7.18 0.98 -19.58
N ASN A 134 -6.20 0.91 -18.66
CA ASN A 134 -5.01 0.07 -18.80
C ASN A 134 -4.45 -0.31 -17.42
N LYS A 135 -3.64 -1.36 -17.37
CA LYS A 135 -2.98 -1.81 -16.15
C LYS A 135 -1.68 -2.54 -16.44
N GLY A 136 -0.80 -2.59 -15.46
CA GLY A 136 0.43 -3.36 -15.53
C GLY A 136 1.24 -3.35 -14.25
N SER A 137 2.37 -4.03 -14.29
CA SER A 137 3.34 -4.04 -13.20
C SER A 137 4.74 -4.22 -13.78
N PHE A 138 5.74 -3.78 -13.04
CA PHE A 138 7.14 -3.91 -13.40
C PHE A 138 8.02 -4.06 -12.16
N TRP A 139 9.18 -4.71 -12.32
CA TRP A 139 10.14 -4.89 -11.23
C TRP A 139 11.05 -3.68 -11.09
N LEU A 140 11.44 -3.40 -9.84
CA LEU A 140 12.36 -2.31 -9.50
C LEU A 140 13.81 -2.82 -9.59
N SER A 141 14.30 -2.88 -10.81
CA SER A 141 15.60 -3.44 -11.18
C SER A 141 16.11 -2.84 -12.50
N GLU A 142 17.30 -3.19 -12.92
CA GLU A 142 17.85 -2.82 -14.25
C GLU A 142 17.07 -3.46 -15.42
N THR A 143 16.26 -4.48 -15.14
CA THR A 143 15.43 -5.19 -16.13
C THR A 143 13.97 -5.22 -15.68
N PRO A 144 13.23 -4.08 -15.74
CA PRO A 144 11.89 -3.95 -15.16
C PRO A 144 10.83 -4.89 -15.72
N ASP A 145 10.98 -5.34 -16.95
CA ASP A 145 9.99 -6.18 -17.64
C ASP A 145 10.06 -7.67 -17.26
N VAL A 146 11.06 -8.07 -16.48
CA VAL A 146 11.24 -9.45 -16.02
C VAL A 146 11.49 -9.49 -14.52
N MET A 147 11.09 -10.59 -13.88
CA MET A 147 11.31 -10.79 -12.45
C MET A 147 12.81 -10.76 -12.10
N SER A 148 13.26 -9.66 -11.55
CA SER A 148 14.66 -9.40 -11.22
C SER A 148 14.79 -8.50 -10.00
N LYS A 149 15.97 -8.44 -9.39
CA LYS A 149 16.32 -7.50 -8.33
C LYS A 149 17.80 -7.13 -8.43
N ASP A 150 18.10 -5.86 -8.17
CA ASP A 150 19.45 -5.30 -8.29
C ASP A 150 19.82 -4.43 -7.09
N TRP A 151 20.96 -3.78 -7.14
CA TRP A 151 21.43 -2.75 -6.21
C TRP A 151 21.42 -3.19 -4.73
N GLY A 152 21.68 -4.49 -4.49
CA GLY A 152 21.71 -5.03 -3.13
C GLY A 152 20.35 -5.14 -2.46
N ALA A 153 19.24 -5.08 -3.21
CA ALA A 153 17.90 -5.23 -2.66
C ALA A 153 17.74 -6.54 -1.88
N ALA A 154 17.18 -6.46 -0.68
CA ALA A 154 16.89 -7.64 0.14
C ALA A 154 15.81 -8.52 -0.49
N CYS A 155 14.79 -7.91 -1.08
CA CYS A 155 13.66 -8.59 -1.72
C CYS A 155 13.51 -8.15 -3.18
N TYR A 156 12.82 -8.95 -3.99
CA TYR A 156 12.24 -8.46 -5.24
C TYR A 156 11.23 -7.36 -4.89
N ARG A 157 11.24 -6.26 -5.64
CA ARG A 157 10.31 -5.15 -5.46
C ARG A 157 9.64 -4.85 -6.78
N ILE A 158 8.38 -4.47 -6.70
CA ILE A 158 7.54 -4.19 -7.86
C ILE A 158 6.79 -2.88 -7.67
N CYS A 159 6.39 -2.29 -8.79
CA CYS A 159 5.38 -1.26 -8.84
C CYS A 159 4.22 -1.74 -9.72
N SER A 160 3.00 -1.62 -9.23
CA SER A 160 1.78 -1.86 -10.00
C SER A 160 1.18 -0.53 -10.42
N TYR A 161 0.53 -0.49 -11.60
CA TYR A 161 -0.20 0.71 -12.03
C TYR A 161 -1.54 0.37 -12.67
N VAL A 162 -2.48 1.31 -12.55
CA VAL A 162 -3.74 1.33 -13.28
C VAL A 162 -3.91 2.70 -13.94
N ILE A 163 -4.38 2.72 -15.19
CA ILE A 163 -4.94 3.92 -15.81
C ILE A 163 -6.45 3.85 -15.65
N LEU A 164 -7.01 4.81 -14.96
CA LEU A 164 -8.41 4.92 -14.67
C LEU A 164 -9.00 6.13 -15.38
N LYS A 165 -10.24 5.99 -15.84
CA LYS A 165 -11.07 7.10 -16.26
C LYS A 165 -12.10 7.36 -15.18
N ASP A 166 -12.14 8.57 -14.67
CA ASP A 166 -13.15 9.02 -13.72
C ASP A 166 -14.52 9.12 -14.42
N ASN A 167 -15.54 8.45 -13.89
CA ASN A 167 -16.84 8.33 -14.53
C ASN A 167 -17.67 9.63 -14.49
N VAL A 168 -17.30 10.61 -13.67
CA VAL A 168 -17.97 11.90 -13.55
C VAL A 168 -17.33 12.93 -14.48
N THR A 169 -16.01 13.09 -14.38
CA THR A 169 -15.25 14.12 -15.12
C THR A 169 -14.79 13.64 -16.49
N GLU A 170 -14.86 12.35 -16.79
CA GLU A 170 -14.34 11.69 -18.00
C GLU A 170 -12.81 11.83 -18.17
N LYS A 171 -12.09 12.39 -17.19
CA LYS A 171 -10.64 12.56 -17.23
C LYS A 171 -9.93 11.24 -16.92
N GLU A 172 -8.84 10.98 -17.63
CA GLU A 172 -7.97 9.83 -17.39
C GLU A 172 -6.79 10.24 -16.50
N PHE A 173 -6.39 9.35 -15.62
CA PHE A 173 -5.22 9.49 -14.76
C PHE A 173 -4.60 8.14 -14.45
N VAL A 174 -3.33 8.12 -14.08
CA VAL A 174 -2.62 6.90 -13.71
C VAL A 174 -2.33 6.87 -12.22
N VAL A 175 -2.51 5.71 -11.61
CA VAL A 175 -2.19 5.46 -10.20
C VAL A 175 -1.11 4.40 -10.12
N PHE A 176 0.00 4.72 -9.48
CA PHE A 176 1.11 3.82 -9.19
C PHE A 176 1.11 3.45 -7.71
N ASN A 177 1.36 2.18 -7.42
CA ASN A 177 1.49 1.68 -6.06
C ASN A 177 2.74 0.81 -5.94
N THR A 178 3.60 1.14 -4.98
CA THR A 178 4.90 0.47 -4.81
C THR A 178 5.26 0.24 -3.35
N HIS A 179 6.22 -0.64 -3.13
CA HIS A 179 6.88 -0.87 -1.84
C HIS A 179 8.37 -1.02 -2.07
N LEU A 180 9.15 0.02 -1.72
CA LEU A 180 10.60 0.05 -1.97
C LEU A 180 11.37 -0.85 -0.99
N ASP A 181 12.66 -1.04 -1.23
CA ASP A 181 13.47 -1.95 -0.42
C ASP A 181 13.75 -1.38 0.97
N HIS A 182 13.62 -2.21 2.00
CA HIS A 182 13.78 -1.81 3.41
C HIS A 182 15.22 -1.86 3.91
N VAL A 183 16.18 -2.36 3.11
CA VAL A 183 17.58 -2.54 3.53
C VAL A 183 18.51 -1.62 2.75
N SER A 184 18.46 -1.64 1.42
CA SER A 184 19.41 -0.96 0.57
C SER A 184 18.95 0.43 0.14
N ASP A 185 19.69 1.47 0.56
CA ASP A 185 19.47 2.85 0.08
C ASP A 185 19.64 2.94 -1.44
N GLU A 186 20.65 2.26 -1.99
CA GLU A 186 20.89 2.24 -3.43
C GLU A 186 19.70 1.63 -4.20
N ALA A 187 19.11 0.56 -3.67
CA ALA A 187 17.93 -0.06 -4.27
C ALA A 187 16.70 0.85 -4.16
N ARG A 188 16.56 1.64 -3.08
CA ARG A 188 15.47 2.63 -2.96
C ARG A 188 15.61 3.76 -3.97
N ILE A 189 16.80 4.35 -4.08
CA ILE A 189 17.06 5.46 -4.99
C ILE A 189 16.88 5.01 -6.45
N ASN A 190 17.47 3.89 -6.84
CA ASN A 190 17.32 3.39 -8.21
C ASN A 190 15.90 2.88 -8.46
N GLY A 191 15.26 2.23 -7.48
CA GLY A 191 13.89 1.76 -7.59
C GLY A 191 12.89 2.90 -7.82
N ILE A 192 13.01 4.01 -7.07
CA ILE A 192 12.13 5.17 -7.31
C ILE A 192 12.40 5.78 -8.70
N ASN A 193 13.65 5.82 -9.17
CA ASN A 193 13.98 6.32 -10.50
C ASN A 193 13.35 5.45 -11.61
N VAL A 194 13.33 4.11 -11.45
CA VAL A 194 12.60 3.22 -12.38
C VAL A 194 11.12 3.56 -12.43
N VAL A 195 10.49 3.85 -11.28
CA VAL A 195 9.08 4.29 -11.23
C VAL A 195 8.90 5.62 -11.97
N LEU A 196 9.77 6.61 -11.69
CA LEU A 196 9.70 7.93 -12.32
C LEU A 196 9.92 7.88 -13.83
N ASP A 197 10.83 7.03 -14.29
CA ASP A 197 11.06 6.83 -15.73
C ASP A 197 9.83 6.18 -16.38
N LYS A 198 9.22 5.20 -15.70
CA LYS A 198 7.98 4.59 -16.21
C LYS A 198 6.81 5.59 -16.28
N ILE A 199 6.71 6.51 -15.33
CA ILE A 199 5.70 7.57 -15.36
C ILE A 199 5.86 8.47 -16.59
N LYS A 200 7.09 8.78 -16.98
CA LYS A 200 7.39 9.58 -18.20
C LYS A 200 6.88 8.90 -19.48
N ASP A 201 6.83 7.56 -19.53
CA ASP A 201 6.30 6.84 -20.68
C ASP A 201 4.81 7.14 -20.94
N PHE A 202 4.06 7.55 -19.91
CA PHE A 202 2.65 7.92 -20.02
C PHE A 202 2.43 9.39 -20.42
N GLY A 203 3.51 10.15 -20.62
CA GLY A 203 3.44 11.55 -21.08
C GLY A 203 2.86 12.50 -20.02
N SER A 204 1.87 13.30 -20.42
CA SER A 204 1.27 14.34 -19.56
C SER A 204 -0.01 13.89 -18.84
N ILE A 205 -0.26 12.58 -18.76
CA ILE A 205 -1.42 12.07 -18.01
C ILE A 205 -1.25 12.39 -16.51
N PRO A 206 -2.27 12.93 -15.83
CA PRO A 206 -2.21 13.14 -14.39
C PRO A 206 -1.83 11.86 -13.64
N ALA A 207 -0.90 11.92 -12.70
CA ALA A 207 -0.36 10.75 -12.02
C ALA A 207 -0.45 10.87 -10.50
N ILE A 208 -0.81 9.79 -9.84
CA ILE A 208 -0.76 9.60 -8.38
C ILE A 208 0.23 8.48 -8.11
N LEU A 209 1.25 8.73 -7.30
CA LEU A 209 2.19 7.74 -6.80
C LEU A 209 1.94 7.53 -5.31
N MET A 210 1.66 6.31 -4.91
CA MET A 210 1.48 5.97 -3.50
C MET A 210 2.24 4.71 -3.12
N GLY A 211 2.49 4.56 -1.83
CA GLY A 211 3.10 3.36 -1.28
C GLY A 211 4.04 3.61 -0.10
N ASP A 212 4.61 2.50 0.36
CA ASP A 212 5.67 2.47 1.35
C ASP A 212 7.02 2.63 0.65
N LEU A 213 7.62 3.81 0.78
CA LEU A 213 8.91 4.09 0.17
C LEU A 213 10.09 3.63 1.02
N ASN A 214 9.85 3.15 2.25
CA ASN A 214 10.91 2.79 3.22
C ASN A 214 11.98 3.89 3.36
N ALA A 215 11.60 5.14 3.17
CA ALA A 215 12.47 6.30 3.07
C ALA A 215 11.83 7.50 3.75
N GLU A 216 12.58 8.18 4.62
CA GLU A 216 12.14 9.40 5.28
C GLU A 216 12.28 10.62 4.36
N GLU A 217 11.68 11.75 4.73
CA GLU A 217 11.61 12.96 3.91
C GLU A 217 12.97 13.63 3.65
N ASP A 218 13.98 13.38 4.47
CA ASP A 218 15.35 13.89 4.25
C ASP A 218 16.19 13.02 3.32
N SER A 219 15.67 11.84 2.92
CA SER A 219 16.37 10.88 2.05
C SER A 219 16.47 11.35 0.61
N GLU A 220 17.48 10.84 -0.11
CA GLU A 220 17.62 11.08 -1.56
C GLU A 220 16.45 10.45 -2.35
N THR A 221 15.89 9.34 -1.88
CA THR A 221 14.72 8.69 -2.48
C THR A 221 13.50 9.62 -2.49
N TYR A 222 13.19 10.24 -1.35
CA TYR A 222 12.09 11.20 -1.25
C TYR A 222 12.34 12.45 -2.09
N LYS A 223 13.56 12.99 -2.07
CA LYS A 223 13.95 14.14 -2.89
C LYS A 223 13.78 13.86 -4.38
N SER A 224 14.22 12.68 -4.86
CA SER A 224 14.02 12.27 -6.25
C SER A 224 12.52 12.22 -6.62
N ALA A 225 11.66 11.67 -5.76
CA ALA A 225 10.23 11.67 -6.00
C ALA A 225 9.63 13.08 -6.04
N THR A 226 10.04 13.98 -5.13
CA THR A 226 9.50 15.34 -5.03
C THR A 226 10.02 16.31 -6.09
N GLU A 227 11.04 15.93 -6.87
CA GLU A 227 11.36 16.65 -8.10
C GLU A 227 10.23 16.62 -9.13
N PHE A 228 9.45 15.51 -9.18
CA PHE A 228 8.37 15.28 -10.14
C PHE A 228 6.98 15.46 -9.54
N PHE A 229 6.82 15.21 -8.25
CA PHE A 229 5.55 15.19 -7.55
C PHE A 229 5.51 16.23 -6.43
N TYR A 230 4.29 16.61 -6.05
CA TYR A 230 4.04 17.19 -4.74
C TYR A 230 3.64 16.07 -3.76
N ASP A 231 4.17 16.09 -2.55
CA ASP A 231 3.63 15.31 -1.44
C ASP A 231 2.29 15.94 -1.01
N SER A 232 1.20 15.19 -1.11
CA SER A 232 -0.15 15.67 -0.83
C SER A 232 -0.30 16.20 0.60
N LYS A 233 0.52 15.71 1.54
CA LYS A 233 0.56 16.18 2.93
C LYS A 233 0.83 17.68 3.05
N TYR A 234 1.59 18.25 2.12
CA TYR A 234 2.00 19.66 2.13
C TYR A 234 1.18 20.56 1.18
N GLN A 235 0.17 20.01 0.51
CA GLN A 235 -0.63 20.75 -0.47
C GLN A 235 -1.96 21.23 0.09
N THR A 236 -2.22 21.05 1.37
CA THR A 236 -3.45 21.49 2.05
C THR A 236 -3.16 21.88 3.50
N GLU A 237 -3.94 22.85 4.02
CA GLU A 237 -3.96 23.16 5.47
C GLU A 237 -4.81 22.13 6.26
N ASN A 238 -5.72 21.42 5.59
CA ASN A 238 -6.53 20.36 6.19
C ASN A 238 -5.74 19.04 6.23
N THR A 239 -4.74 19.01 7.10
CA THR A 239 -3.83 17.88 7.24
C THR A 239 -3.78 17.36 8.68
N MET A 240 -3.91 16.04 8.83
CA MET A 240 -3.67 15.31 10.09
C MET A 240 -2.47 14.39 9.89
N THR A 241 -1.35 14.75 10.51
CA THR A 241 -0.08 14.03 10.36
C THR A 241 0.26 13.22 11.60
N SER A 242 0.92 12.09 11.39
CA SER A 242 1.52 11.23 12.41
C SER A 242 2.67 10.46 11.77
N CYS A 243 3.42 9.68 12.53
CA CYS A 243 4.26 8.64 11.94
C CYS A 243 3.38 7.66 11.15
N THR A 244 3.93 7.04 10.12
CA THR A 244 3.17 6.03 9.36
C THR A 244 3.58 4.62 9.74
N TYR A 245 4.86 4.34 10.03
CA TYR A 245 5.35 3.08 10.55
C TYR A 245 5.50 3.15 12.07
N GLN A 246 4.60 2.49 12.82
CA GLN A 246 4.49 2.61 14.27
C GLN A 246 4.84 1.32 15.04
N VAL A 247 5.19 0.24 14.32
CA VAL A 247 5.69 -1.02 14.91
C VAL A 247 4.73 -1.58 15.98
N TRP A 248 3.45 -1.70 15.64
CA TRP A 248 2.40 -2.18 16.57
C TRP A 248 2.23 -1.30 17.83
N GLY A 249 2.44 0.00 17.69
CA GLY A 249 2.35 0.98 18.78
C GLY A 249 3.62 1.13 19.63
N GLU A 250 4.68 0.45 19.27
CA GLU A 250 5.94 0.51 20.02
C GLU A 250 6.77 1.76 19.70
N GLN A 251 6.52 2.42 18.55
CA GLN A 251 7.30 3.58 18.06
C GLN A 251 6.38 4.60 17.39
N LEU A 252 5.82 5.50 18.18
CA LEU A 252 4.90 6.54 17.71
C LEU A 252 5.59 7.88 17.38
N ASP A 253 6.89 7.99 17.58
CA ASP A 253 7.73 9.18 17.39
C ASP A 253 8.58 9.12 16.11
N ARG A 254 8.32 8.15 15.23
CA ARG A 254 9.02 8.01 13.95
C ARG A 254 8.51 8.98 12.90
N ASN A 255 9.31 9.13 11.84
CA ASN A 255 8.93 9.87 10.63
C ASN A 255 7.99 9.06 9.72
N CYS A 256 7.45 9.73 8.70
CA CYS A 256 6.67 9.08 7.67
C CYS A 256 7.58 8.33 6.69
N ILE A 257 7.13 7.17 6.24
CA ILE A 257 7.73 6.41 5.15
C ILE A 257 6.71 5.96 4.09
N ASP A 258 5.42 6.18 4.38
CA ASP A 258 4.32 5.95 3.45
C ASP A 258 3.84 7.30 2.89
N TYR A 259 3.60 7.35 1.59
CA TYR A 259 3.29 8.60 0.89
C TYR A 259 2.14 8.46 -0.10
N ILE A 260 1.45 9.57 -0.33
CA ILE A 260 0.58 9.81 -1.48
C ILE A 260 1.11 11.08 -2.15
N MET A 261 1.66 10.92 -3.33
CA MET A 261 2.26 11.99 -4.12
C MET A 261 1.46 12.21 -5.40
N ILE A 262 1.30 13.44 -5.81
CA ILE A 262 0.50 13.85 -6.96
C ILE A 262 1.35 14.60 -7.98
N SER A 263 1.14 14.37 -9.27
CA SER A 263 1.80 15.12 -10.32
C SER A 263 1.49 16.61 -10.22
N LYS A 264 2.51 17.43 -10.41
CA LYS A 264 2.44 18.89 -10.27
C LYS A 264 1.44 19.48 -11.26
N ASP A 265 0.66 20.46 -10.79
CA ASP A 265 -0.29 21.25 -11.59
C ASP A 265 -1.39 20.42 -12.27
N HIS A 266 -1.84 19.33 -11.60
CA HIS A 266 -2.91 18.48 -12.11
C HIS A 266 -4.01 18.21 -11.08
N PHE A 267 -3.70 18.37 -9.80
CA PHE A 267 -4.63 18.05 -8.72
C PHE A 267 -4.63 19.12 -7.64
N ASN A 268 -5.82 19.44 -7.15
CA ASN A 268 -6.03 20.13 -5.88
C ASN A 268 -6.14 19.11 -4.75
N VAL A 269 -5.51 19.36 -3.60
CA VAL A 269 -5.62 18.53 -2.39
C VAL A 269 -6.55 19.19 -1.39
N HIS A 270 -7.66 18.54 -1.08
CA HIS A 270 -8.66 19.03 -0.12
C HIS A 270 -8.37 18.62 1.30
N SER A 271 -7.82 17.41 1.49
CA SER A 271 -7.42 16.89 2.80
C SER A 271 -6.36 15.81 2.69
N TYR A 272 -5.57 15.66 3.76
CA TYR A 272 -4.66 14.56 3.98
C TYR A 272 -4.80 14.07 5.43
N SER A 273 -4.77 12.76 5.66
CA SER A 273 -4.84 12.20 7.00
C SER A 273 -4.05 10.92 7.15
N VAL A 274 -3.36 10.77 8.26
CA VAL A 274 -2.88 9.49 8.79
C VAL A 274 -3.97 8.95 9.72
N ILE A 275 -4.49 7.76 9.44
CA ILE A 275 -5.55 7.15 10.25
C ILE A 275 -4.90 6.38 11.40
N THR A 276 -4.97 6.95 12.60
CA THR A 276 -4.33 6.40 13.80
C THR A 276 -5.27 5.58 14.68
N ASP A 277 -6.47 5.28 14.20
CA ASP A 277 -7.47 4.53 14.94
C ASP A 277 -6.99 3.13 15.32
N THR A 278 -7.37 2.70 16.51
CA THR A 278 -7.20 1.35 17.01
C THR A 278 -8.55 0.77 17.42
N TYR A 279 -8.65 -0.57 17.44
CA TYR A 279 -9.85 -1.28 17.83
C TYR A 279 -9.61 -1.96 19.19
N ASP A 280 -10.12 -1.35 20.27
CA ASP A 280 -9.84 -1.78 21.65
C ASP A 280 -8.34 -1.94 21.92
N GLY A 281 -7.52 -1.01 21.38
CA GLY A 281 -6.07 -1.02 21.49
C GLY A 281 -5.37 -1.98 20.51
N VAL A 282 -6.10 -2.61 19.59
CA VAL A 282 -5.53 -3.45 18.53
C VAL A 282 -5.24 -2.60 17.30
N TYR A 283 -4.01 -2.63 16.84
CA TYR A 283 -3.57 -2.03 15.58
C TYR A 283 -3.91 -2.95 14.40
N THR A 284 -4.37 -2.38 13.33
CA THR A 284 -4.76 -3.13 12.12
C THR A 284 -3.56 -3.57 11.28
N SER A 285 -2.42 -2.89 11.44
CA SER A 285 -1.12 -3.19 10.84
C SER A 285 -0.02 -2.61 11.74
N ASP A 286 1.24 -2.82 11.43
CA ASP A 286 2.39 -2.09 11.97
C ASP A 286 2.63 -0.75 11.27
N HIS A 287 1.83 -0.45 10.22
CA HIS A 287 1.70 0.85 9.60
C HIS A 287 0.31 1.44 9.85
N PHE A 288 0.23 2.77 9.91
CA PHE A 288 -1.03 3.50 9.81
C PHE A 288 -1.37 3.75 8.34
N PRO A 289 -2.61 3.52 7.90
CA PRO A 289 -3.01 3.92 6.56
C PRO A 289 -3.05 5.44 6.44
N ILE A 290 -2.75 5.93 5.24
CA ILE A 290 -2.84 7.34 4.89
C ILE A 290 -3.89 7.55 3.80
N THR A 291 -4.58 8.69 3.85
CA THR A 291 -5.58 9.07 2.84
C THR A 291 -5.34 10.48 2.35
N ALA A 292 -5.70 10.73 1.09
CA ALA A 292 -5.82 12.08 0.53
C ALA A 292 -7.13 12.19 -0.26
N THR A 293 -7.79 13.35 -0.16
CA THR A 293 -8.93 13.70 -1.00
C THR A 293 -8.49 14.76 -1.99
N LEU A 294 -8.66 14.47 -3.26
CA LEU A 294 -8.16 15.23 -4.39
C LEU A 294 -9.31 15.62 -5.31
N SER A 295 -9.10 16.61 -6.15
CA SER A 295 -9.88 16.85 -7.39
C SER A 295 -8.93 17.26 -8.51
N PHE A 296 -9.34 17.10 -9.75
CA PHE A 296 -8.58 17.66 -10.88
C PHE A 296 -8.61 19.19 -10.84
N GLU A 297 -7.48 19.82 -11.24
CA GLU A 297 -7.44 21.24 -11.52
C GLU A 297 -8.27 21.62 -12.74
#